data_1465b3c996ebb117de69906eff18a65a
#
_entry.id   1465b3c996ebb117de69906eff18a65a
#
_cell.length_a   1.000
_cell.length_b   1.000
_cell.length_c   1.000
_cell.angle_alpha   90.00
_cell.angle_beta   90.00
_cell.angle_gamma   90.00
#
_symmetry.space_group_name_H-M   'P 1'
#
loop_
_entity.id
_entity.type
_entity.pdbx_description
1 polymer ?
#
loop_
_entity_poly.entity_id
_entity_poly.type
_entity_poly.pdbx_seq_one_letter_code
_entity_poly.pdbx_strand_id
1 'polypeptide(L)'
;MAGVPADGESWVHWPRSSAVLLDTYETVALKARLDHGRAGPADHDDPRLVGRVARSTGEQALAALAAAREAQPAWARVPLEHRLDFVRAFHRLLRERAEELMSVLVAEGNPRQVSRWALSAALNLTHPDSVAYARAAMVWEGGHAGRLVRLVRKPDGVVCLDPARNAPMLTALSGVPTLAAGNALVVNAPPTVPLSTAYLFHELVAPLLADHGAPPGTLSVLCAPARPMLRTWLASPHCDDIFFFGGSAQGAELTRSCLEHGKKPIMELAGNDALVVWRDADLDGAVEAALERYLGSGQLCLAPKFALVHPAVADDFTERLRRKVAALRVGLPDDPEVVLTPVIKRNQCKEVLDDAVARDAELLCGGDLVDVHGRPSPRGPFVRPALLRVRGLERAATMNAVTEETFFPLMCVVVPEAATSPAAASDDALLDAVLTFVNANRYGLRNSLWARDPHVVHRFTDEVTNGGVLKVNDSHIGTLPVLPIVGGTGLSGGVFGEANVSFLRTTRLQGISLATGTGEPFDHLAAAGMPPEARPAPSTRIPLPGQSGTNRKADT
;
A
#
# COMPACT_ATOMS: atom_id res chain seq x y z
N MET A 1 -12.11 25.51 0.33
CA MET A 1 -12.10 24.32 -0.53
C MET A 1 -10.64 23.96 -0.80
N ALA A 2 -10.21 22.84 -0.25
CA ALA A 2 -8.83 22.39 -0.39
C ALA A 2 -8.60 21.88 -1.82
N GLY A 3 -7.55 22.37 -2.49
CA GLY A 3 -7.12 21.84 -3.77
C GLY A 3 -7.92 22.25 -5.02
N VAL A 4 -8.78 23.23 -4.91
CA VAL A 4 -9.40 23.83 -6.09
C VAL A 4 -8.37 24.72 -6.79
N PRO A 5 -8.26 24.70 -8.14
CA PRO A 5 -7.49 25.67 -8.87
C PRO A 5 -7.85 27.11 -8.46
N ALA A 6 -6.95 28.05 -8.68
CA ALA A 6 -7.14 29.46 -8.30
C ALA A 6 -8.41 30.10 -8.93
N ASP A 7 -8.99 29.47 -9.94
CA ASP A 7 -10.22 29.88 -10.63
C ASP A 7 -11.53 29.39 -9.98
N GLY A 8 -11.45 28.58 -8.93
CA GLY A 8 -12.63 28.11 -8.18
C GLY A 8 -13.43 26.99 -8.86
N GLU A 9 -12.95 26.43 -9.95
CA GLU A 9 -13.65 25.36 -10.67
C GLU A 9 -13.38 23.97 -10.11
N SER A 10 -14.39 23.09 -10.11
CA SER A 10 -14.26 21.70 -9.69
C SER A 10 -13.45 20.88 -10.70
N TRP A 11 -12.47 20.11 -10.21
CA TRP A 11 -11.68 19.21 -11.04
C TRP A 11 -12.46 17.95 -11.46
N VAL A 12 -13.62 17.71 -10.86
CA VAL A 12 -14.45 16.55 -11.13
C VAL A 12 -15.78 17.01 -11.70
N HIS A 13 -16.09 16.54 -12.89
CA HIS A 13 -17.36 16.77 -13.53
C HIS A 13 -18.15 15.45 -13.55
N TRP A 14 -19.18 15.37 -12.72
CA TRP A 14 -20.13 14.28 -12.78
C TRP A 14 -21.02 14.37 -14.03
N PRO A 15 -21.61 13.27 -14.51
CA PRO A 15 -22.18 13.14 -15.86
C PRO A 15 -23.23 14.18 -16.28
N ARG A 16 -23.57 15.14 -15.45
CA ARG A 16 -24.66 16.11 -15.74
C ARG A 16 -24.35 17.56 -15.41
N SER A 17 -23.13 17.90 -15.03
CA SER A 17 -22.79 19.30 -14.81
C SER A 17 -22.34 19.97 -16.12
N SER A 18 -22.97 21.09 -16.46
CA SER A 18 -22.55 21.94 -17.59
C SER A 18 -21.17 22.49 -17.30
N ALA A 19 -20.18 22.09 -18.07
CA ALA A 19 -18.82 22.44 -17.79
C ALA A 19 -18.25 23.43 -18.78
N VAL A 20 -17.38 24.29 -18.28
CA VAL A 20 -16.33 24.93 -19.05
C VAL A 20 -15.47 23.84 -19.70
N LEU A 21 -15.15 24.02 -20.98
CA LEU A 21 -14.32 23.09 -21.77
C LEU A 21 -12.86 23.12 -21.30
N LEU A 22 -12.58 22.57 -20.13
CA LEU A 22 -11.23 22.26 -19.72
C LEU A 22 -10.76 20.99 -20.45
N ASP A 23 -9.48 20.89 -20.73
CA ASP A 23 -8.89 19.65 -21.19
C ASP A 23 -9.05 18.59 -20.09
N THR A 24 -9.79 17.52 -20.37
CA THR A 24 -10.22 16.53 -19.36
C THR A 24 -9.78 15.13 -19.71
N TYR A 25 -9.64 14.30 -18.67
CA TYR A 25 -9.58 12.85 -18.81
C TYR A 25 -11.00 12.28 -18.71
N GLU A 26 -11.42 11.56 -19.74
CA GLU A 26 -12.74 10.96 -19.82
C GLU A 26 -12.69 9.49 -19.38
N THR A 27 -13.58 9.11 -18.49
CA THR A 27 -13.81 7.72 -18.14
C THR A 27 -15.03 7.22 -18.89
N VAL A 28 -14.80 6.30 -19.82
CA VAL A 28 -15.86 5.65 -20.61
C VAL A 28 -16.14 4.28 -20.00
N ALA A 29 -17.43 3.93 -19.94
CA ALA A 29 -17.86 2.64 -19.41
C ALA A 29 -17.12 1.47 -20.07
N LEU A 30 -16.72 0.47 -19.28
CA LEU A 30 -15.93 -0.66 -19.76
C LEU A 30 -16.60 -1.36 -20.95
N LYS A 31 -17.92 -1.55 -20.92
CA LYS A 31 -18.68 -2.14 -22.02
C LYS A 31 -18.45 -1.38 -23.32
N ALA A 32 -18.55 -0.05 -23.31
CA ALA A 32 -18.33 0.78 -24.49
C ALA A 32 -16.90 0.73 -24.99
N ARG A 33 -15.91 0.65 -24.10
CA ARG A 33 -14.50 0.46 -24.48
C ARG A 33 -14.24 -0.89 -25.14
N LEU A 34 -14.95 -1.93 -24.72
CA LEU A 34 -14.83 -3.28 -25.30
C LEU A 34 -15.50 -3.40 -26.66
N ASP A 35 -16.66 -2.72 -26.83
CA ASP A 35 -17.45 -2.78 -28.08
C ASP A 35 -16.83 -1.92 -29.20
N HIS A 36 -16.27 -0.76 -28.88
CA HIS A 36 -15.90 0.26 -29.87
C HIS A 36 -14.40 0.61 -29.89
N GLY A 37 -13.58 -0.01 -29.06
CA GLY A 37 -12.17 0.35 -28.91
C GLY A 37 -12.00 1.70 -28.18
N ARG A 38 -10.93 2.47 -28.51
CA ARG A 38 -10.78 3.83 -28.01
C ARG A 38 -11.83 4.71 -28.70
N ALA A 39 -12.91 5.03 -27.99
CA ALA A 39 -13.84 6.05 -28.46
C ALA A 39 -13.10 7.39 -28.60
N GLY A 40 -13.41 8.13 -29.67
CA GLY A 40 -13.03 9.53 -29.78
C GLY A 40 -13.65 10.35 -28.63
N PRO A 41 -13.34 11.66 -28.55
CA PRO A 41 -13.92 12.53 -27.53
C PRO A 41 -15.44 12.37 -27.51
N ALA A 42 -15.98 12.03 -26.33
CA ALA A 42 -17.42 11.86 -26.17
C ALA A 42 -18.10 13.22 -25.97
N ASP A 43 -19.27 13.42 -26.59
CA ASP A 43 -20.11 14.57 -26.28
C ASP A 43 -20.57 14.53 -24.82
N HIS A 44 -20.95 15.69 -24.27
CA HIS A 44 -21.41 15.82 -22.87
C HIS A 44 -22.57 14.87 -22.53
N ASP A 45 -23.43 14.56 -23.50
CA ASP A 45 -24.60 13.70 -23.35
C ASP A 45 -24.37 12.25 -23.79
N ASP A 46 -23.10 11.85 -24.03
CA ASP A 46 -22.78 10.49 -24.42
C ASP A 46 -23.07 9.52 -23.26
N PRO A 47 -24.02 8.58 -23.41
CA PRO A 47 -24.40 7.65 -22.34
C PRO A 47 -23.27 6.68 -21.96
N ARG A 48 -22.21 6.60 -22.77
CA ARG A 48 -20.99 5.81 -22.47
C ARG A 48 -20.09 6.50 -21.49
N LEU A 49 -20.22 7.83 -21.34
CA LEU A 49 -19.38 8.63 -20.45
C LEU A 49 -19.81 8.42 -19.01
N VAL A 50 -18.87 7.98 -18.18
CA VAL A 50 -19.05 7.78 -16.74
C VAL A 50 -18.73 9.05 -15.97
N GLY A 51 -17.67 9.74 -16.35
CA GLY A 51 -17.24 10.98 -15.72
C GLY A 51 -16.01 11.59 -16.36
N ARG A 52 -15.71 12.81 -15.95
CA ARG A 52 -14.55 13.58 -16.40
C ARG A 52 -13.80 14.15 -15.22
N VAL A 53 -12.47 14.23 -15.34
CA VAL A 53 -11.59 14.90 -14.38
C VAL A 53 -10.67 15.83 -15.16
N ALA A 54 -10.53 17.07 -14.70
CA ALA A 54 -9.67 18.08 -15.34
C ALA A 54 -8.22 17.59 -15.42
N ARG A 55 -7.56 17.87 -16.55
CA ARG A 55 -6.13 17.60 -16.73
C ARG A 55 -5.33 18.69 -16.07
N SER A 56 -4.44 18.29 -15.18
CA SER A 56 -3.58 19.24 -14.48
C SER A 56 -2.33 19.56 -15.28
N THR A 57 -1.95 20.85 -15.26
CA THR A 57 -0.71 21.35 -15.86
C THR A 57 0.45 21.33 -14.86
N GLY A 58 1.68 21.52 -15.35
CA GLY A 58 2.85 21.68 -14.49
C GLY A 58 2.76 22.94 -13.60
N GLU A 59 2.17 24.03 -14.09
CA GLU A 59 1.96 25.26 -13.32
C GLU A 59 0.98 25.02 -12.16
N GLN A 60 -0.11 24.33 -12.42
CA GLN A 60 -1.08 23.96 -11.39
C GLN A 60 -0.46 23.03 -10.34
N ALA A 61 0.42 22.11 -10.75
CA ALA A 61 1.15 21.27 -9.81
C ALA A 61 2.10 22.09 -8.90
N LEU A 62 2.81 23.06 -9.46
CA LEU A 62 3.67 23.96 -8.68
C LEU A 62 2.84 24.86 -7.74
N ALA A 63 1.71 25.40 -8.21
CA ALA A 63 0.79 26.18 -7.39
C ALA A 63 0.21 25.35 -6.22
N ALA A 64 -0.18 24.10 -6.48
CA ALA A 64 -0.67 23.18 -5.45
C ALA A 64 0.40 22.90 -4.37
N LEU A 65 1.65 22.69 -4.78
CA LEU A 65 2.76 22.51 -3.84
C LEU A 65 3.04 23.74 -3.00
N ALA A 66 3.00 24.95 -3.59
CA ALA A 66 3.17 26.20 -2.87
C ALA A 66 2.04 26.42 -1.85
N ALA A 67 0.78 26.21 -2.26
CA ALA A 67 -0.38 26.29 -1.37
C ALA A 67 -0.30 25.27 -0.22
N ALA A 68 0.13 24.04 -0.50
CA ALA A 68 0.32 23.01 0.51
C ALA A 68 1.41 23.38 1.53
N ARG A 69 2.52 23.99 1.05
CA ARG A 69 3.60 24.48 1.92
C ARG A 69 3.15 25.61 2.84
N GLU A 70 2.30 26.51 2.34
CA GLU A 70 1.73 27.62 3.12
C GLU A 70 0.72 27.10 4.16
N ALA A 71 -0.17 26.18 3.77
CA ALA A 71 -1.23 25.65 4.62
C ALA A 71 -0.73 24.72 5.74
N GLN A 72 0.28 23.91 5.46
CA GLN A 72 0.73 22.82 6.32
C GLN A 72 1.07 23.25 7.77
N PRO A 73 1.79 24.37 8.05
CA PRO A 73 2.10 24.73 9.42
C PRO A 73 0.87 25.06 10.27
N ALA A 74 -0.18 25.61 9.66
CA ALA A 74 -1.43 25.89 10.36
C ALA A 74 -2.19 24.59 10.67
N TRP A 75 -2.28 23.65 9.73
CA TRP A 75 -2.86 22.34 9.95
C TRP A 75 -2.09 21.54 11.00
N ALA A 76 -0.75 21.57 10.99
CA ALA A 76 0.08 20.88 11.98
C ALA A 76 -0.12 21.40 13.41
N ARG A 77 -0.54 22.67 13.59
CA ARG A 77 -0.86 23.25 14.91
C ARG A 77 -2.22 22.82 15.45
N VAL A 78 -3.12 22.32 14.61
CA VAL A 78 -4.38 21.73 15.08
C VAL A 78 -4.04 20.55 15.99
N PRO A 79 -4.62 20.46 17.21
CA PRO A 79 -4.33 19.38 18.16
C PRO A 79 -4.51 17.99 17.54
N LEU A 80 -3.65 17.04 17.91
CA LEU A 80 -3.70 15.67 17.36
C LEU A 80 -5.10 15.06 17.50
N GLU A 81 -5.76 15.23 18.64
CA GLU A 81 -7.11 14.67 18.86
C GLU A 81 -8.13 15.21 17.84
N HIS A 82 -8.11 16.49 17.52
CA HIS A 82 -9.02 17.07 16.52
C HIS A 82 -8.71 16.53 15.10
N ARG A 83 -7.44 16.27 14.79
CA ARG A 83 -7.06 15.64 13.52
C ARG A 83 -7.45 14.15 13.49
N LEU A 84 -7.47 13.47 14.62
CA LEU A 84 -7.99 12.11 14.74
C LEU A 84 -9.54 12.09 14.70
N ASP A 85 -10.21 13.14 15.19
CA ASP A 85 -11.67 13.29 15.03
C ASP A 85 -12.08 13.42 13.57
N PHE A 86 -11.26 14.07 12.74
CA PHE A 86 -11.43 14.05 11.28
C PHE A 86 -11.45 12.60 10.73
N VAL A 87 -10.54 11.73 11.16
CA VAL A 87 -10.53 10.31 10.72
C VAL A 87 -11.78 9.57 11.18
N ARG A 88 -12.23 9.80 12.41
CA ARG A 88 -13.48 9.23 12.96
C ARG A 88 -14.70 9.70 12.16
N ALA A 89 -14.74 10.99 11.81
CA ALA A 89 -15.81 11.54 10.96
C ALA A 89 -15.78 10.94 9.56
N PHE A 90 -14.59 10.80 8.98
CA PHE A 90 -14.42 10.14 7.68
C PHE A 90 -14.89 8.68 7.71
N HIS A 91 -14.55 7.91 8.78
CA HIS A 91 -15.05 6.54 8.94
C HIS A 91 -16.58 6.45 8.93
N ARG A 92 -17.26 7.37 9.63
CA ARG A 92 -18.73 7.43 9.64
C ARG A 92 -19.28 7.75 8.24
N LEU A 93 -18.75 8.79 7.60
CA LEU A 93 -19.16 9.22 6.27
C LEU A 93 -18.92 8.11 5.22
N LEU A 94 -17.81 7.39 5.33
CA LEU A 94 -17.50 6.27 4.44
C LEU A 94 -18.54 5.14 4.55
N ARG A 95 -19.05 4.87 5.76
CA ARG A 95 -20.16 3.90 5.95
C ARG A 95 -21.47 4.39 5.35
N GLU A 96 -21.79 5.66 5.52
CA GLU A 96 -23.00 6.29 4.99
C GLU A 96 -22.99 6.34 3.46
N ARG A 97 -21.83 6.57 2.85
CA ARG A 97 -21.64 6.69 1.40
C ARG A 97 -21.08 5.43 0.74
N ALA A 98 -21.14 4.29 1.42
CA ALA A 98 -20.53 3.03 0.96
C ALA A 98 -21.00 2.58 -0.42
N GLU A 99 -22.33 2.58 -0.67
CA GLU A 99 -22.91 2.17 -1.97
C GLU A 99 -22.59 3.16 -3.08
N GLU A 100 -22.53 4.45 -2.77
CA GLU A 100 -22.17 5.49 -3.74
C GLU A 100 -20.70 5.30 -4.19
N LEU A 101 -19.77 5.13 -3.22
CA LEU A 101 -18.37 4.86 -3.52
C LEU A 101 -18.20 3.56 -4.30
N MET A 102 -18.90 2.49 -3.94
CA MET A 102 -18.87 1.24 -4.70
C MET A 102 -19.37 1.42 -6.13
N SER A 103 -20.41 2.24 -6.32
CA SER A 103 -20.92 2.54 -7.65
C SER A 103 -19.89 3.25 -8.52
N VAL A 104 -19.12 4.18 -7.95
CA VAL A 104 -17.99 4.84 -8.65
C VAL A 104 -16.92 3.85 -9.04
N LEU A 105 -16.52 2.96 -8.13
CA LEU A 105 -15.51 1.92 -8.40
C LEU A 105 -15.95 0.96 -9.51
N VAL A 106 -17.22 0.52 -9.48
CA VAL A 106 -17.79 -0.36 -10.51
C VAL A 106 -17.83 0.37 -11.86
N ALA A 107 -18.22 1.63 -11.87
CA ALA A 107 -18.26 2.44 -13.09
C ALA A 107 -16.85 2.62 -13.72
N GLU A 108 -15.79 2.70 -12.92
CA GLU A 108 -14.41 2.71 -13.39
C GLU A 108 -13.91 1.36 -13.91
N GLY A 109 -14.67 0.28 -13.69
CA GLY A 109 -14.38 -1.05 -14.20
C GLY A 109 -13.90 -2.06 -13.16
N ASN A 110 -14.01 -1.75 -11.87
CA ASN A 110 -13.72 -2.70 -10.81
C ASN A 110 -14.95 -3.60 -10.56
N PRO A 111 -14.80 -4.93 -10.58
CA PRO A 111 -15.89 -5.83 -10.19
C PRO A 111 -16.43 -5.51 -8.79
N ARG A 112 -17.71 -5.74 -8.58
CA ARG A 112 -18.37 -5.42 -7.30
C ARG A 112 -17.70 -6.09 -6.10
N GLN A 113 -17.19 -7.32 -6.24
CA GLN A 113 -16.46 -8.00 -5.17
C GLN A 113 -15.10 -7.34 -4.85
N VAL A 114 -14.37 -6.88 -5.87
CA VAL A 114 -13.12 -6.11 -5.69
C VAL A 114 -13.42 -4.78 -4.99
N SER A 115 -14.50 -4.11 -5.39
CA SER A 115 -14.95 -2.85 -4.78
C SER A 115 -15.34 -3.03 -3.31
N ARG A 116 -16.03 -4.12 -2.95
CA ARG A 116 -16.36 -4.47 -1.55
C ARG A 116 -15.11 -4.71 -0.71
N TRP A 117 -14.13 -5.45 -1.26
CA TRP A 117 -12.87 -5.66 -0.58
C TRP A 117 -12.13 -4.33 -0.35
N ALA A 118 -12.03 -3.47 -1.36
CA ALA A 118 -11.41 -2.15 -1.22
C ALA A 118 -12.12 -1.27 -0.18
N LEU A 119 -13.44 -1.31 -0.12
CA LEU A 119 -14.23 -0.61 0.90
C LEU A 119 -13.95 -1.17 2.31
N SER A 120 -13.87 -2.51 2.45
CA SER A 120 -13.54 -3.12 3.75
C SER A 120 -12.15 -2.70 4.24
N ALA A 121 -11.18 -2.61 3.34
CA ALA A 121 -9.84 -2.11 3.66
C ALA A 121 -9.87 -0.63 4.12
N ALA A 122 -10.68 0.20 3.47
CA ALA A 122 -10.87 1.59 3.86
C ALA A 122 -11.47 1.72 5.28
N LEU A 123 -12.48 0.91 5.58
CA LEU A 123 -13.12 0.88 6.89
C LEU A 123 -12.16 0.38 7.98
N ASN A 124 -11.34 -0.63 7.70
CA ASN A 124 -10.36 -1.13 8.66
C ASN A 124 -9.23 -0.13 8.91
N LEU A 125 -8.75 0.55 7.88
CA LEU A 125 -7.71 1.59 8.02
C LEU A 125 -8.18 2.73 8.96
N THR A 126 -9.45 3.07 8.91
CA THR A 126 -10.05 4.17 9.66
C THR A 126 -10.85 3.73 10.89
N HIS A 127 -10.81 2.43 11.21
CA HIS A 127 -11.50 1.84 12.35
C HIS A 127 -11.09 2.53 13.68
N PRO A 128 -11.98 2.63 14.68
CA PRO A 128 -11.62 3.21 15.99
C PRO A 128 -10.34 2.63 16.60
N ASP A 129 -10.09 1.33 16.49
CA ASP A 129 -8.87 0.68 16.99
C ASP A 129 -7.62 1.15 16.23
N SER A 130 -7.72 1.34 14.89
CA SER A 130 -6.63 1.90 14.09
C SER A 130 -6.32 3.35 14.48
N VAL A 131 -7.35 4.13 14.80
CA VAL A 131 -7.20 5.50 15.31
C VAL A 131 -6.58 5.50 16.71
N ALA A 132 -6.97 4.58 17.60
CA ALA A 132 -6.39 4.44 18.93
C ALA A 132 -4.90 4.04 18.85
N TYR A 133 -4.57 3.10 17.97
CA TYR A 133 -3.17 2.74 17.71
C TYR A 133 -2.36 3.92 17.17
N ALA A 134 -2.91 4.67 16.19
CA ALA A 134 -2.27 5.86 15.64
C ALA A 134 -1.96 6.88 16.76
N ARG A 135 -2.94 7.14 17.64
CA ARG A 135 -2.75 8.04 18.79
C ARG A 135 -1.60 7.58 19.69
N ALA A 136 -1.61 6.30 20.09
CA ALA A 136 -0.59 5.73 20.97
C ALA A 136 0.81 5.76 20.35
N ALA A 137 0.92 5.52 19.04
CA ALA A 137 2.18 5.53 18.32
C ALA A 137 2.71 6.95 18.01
N MET A 138 1.83 7.96 17.99
CA MET A 138 2.21 9.35 17.72
C MET A 138 2.74 10.09 18.96
N VAL A 139 2.34 9.70 20.17
CA VAL A 139 2.74 10.37 21.40
C VAL A 139 2.93 9.35 22.52
N TRP A 140 4.11 9.36 23.10
CA TRP A 140 4.42 8.67 24.34
C TRP A 140 4.92 9.68 25.39
N GLU A 141 4.48 9.55 26.65
CA GLU A 141 4.87 10.40 27.76
C GLU A 141 5.21 9.55 28.98
N GLY A 142 6.25 9.96 29.72
CA GLY A 142 6.66 9.32 30.97
C GLY A 142 7.49 10.25 31.86
N GLY A 143 7.46 9.99 33.18
CA GLY A 143 8.30 10.69 34.16
C GLY A 143 9.62 9.95 34.37
N HIS A 144 10.75 10.67 34.41
CA HIS A 144 12.04 10.11 34.76
C HIS A 144 12.96 11.15 35.38
N ALA A 145 13.53 10.84 36.56
CA ALA A 145 14.53 11.66 37.23
C ALA A 145 14.13 13.16 37.36
N GLY A 146 12.91 13.46 37.78
CA GLY A 146 12.40 14.84 37.96
C GLY A 146 12.14 15.56 36.62
N ARG A 147 11.91 14.81 35.56
CA ARG A 147 11.62 15.34 34.21
C ARG A 147 10.38 14.68 33.63
N LEU A 148 9.62 15.43 32.87
CA LEU A 148 8.65 14.90 31.94
C LEU A 148 9.36 14.63 30.61
N VAL A 149 9.39 13.36 30.19
CA VAL A 149 9.95 12.94 28.91
C VAL A 149 8.79 12.67 27.94
N ARG A 150 8.85 13.25 26.76
CA ARG A 150 7.86 13.02 25.69
C ARG A 150 8.56 12.59 24.42
N LEU A 151 8.02 11.55 23.79
CA LEU A 151 8.35 11.19 22.42
C LEU A 151 7.14 11.54 21.56
N VAL A 152 7.32 12.47 20.63
CA VAL A 152 6.23 12.93 19.75
C VAL A 152 6.65 12.80 18.30
N ARG A 153 5.73 12.33 17.48
CA ARG A 153 5.92 12.36 16.03
C ARG A 153 5.45 13.69 15.45
N LYS A 154 6.31 14.31 14.68
CA LYS A 154 6.05 15.56 13.98
C LYS A 154 5.86 15.29 12.49
N PRO A 155 4.92 15.95 11.81
CA PRO A 155 4.73 15.79 10.38
C PRO A 155 6.00 16.16 9.62
N ASP A 156 6.26 15.48 8.53
CA ASP A 156 7.40 15.79 7.66
C ASP A 156 7.17 17.08 6.86
N GLY A 157 5.91 17.34 6.46
CA GLY A 157 5.54 18.58 5.79
C GLY A 157 4.53 18.39 4.67
N VAL A 158 4.96 18.50 3.43
CA VAL A 158 4.13 18.29 2.23
C VAL A 158 4.43 16.92 1.64
N VAL A 159 3.43 16.06 1.63
CA VAL A 159 3.51 14.71 1.07
C VAL A 159 2.85 14.68 -0.30
N CYS A 160 3.56 14.18 -1.30
CA CYS A 160 3.08 13.97 -2.64
C CYS A 160 2.75 12.49 -2.85
N LEU A 161 1.50 12.17 -3.15
CA LEU A 161 0.99 10.80 -3.27
C LEU A 161 0.63 10.48 -4.72
N ASP A 162 1.24 9.42 -5.27
CA ASP A 162 0.96 8.89 -6.60
C ASP A 162 0.31 7.50 -6.49
N PRO A 163 -1.04 7.42 -6.42
CA PRO A 163 -1.77 6.17 -6.27
C PRO A 163 -1.64 5.27 -7.50
N ALA A 164 -1.71 3.96 -7.27
CA ALA A 164 -1.64 2.98 -8.35
C ALA A 164 -2.96 2.87 -9.14
N ARG A 165 -2.87 2.74 -10.46
CA ARG A 165 -4.04 2.63 -11.35
C ARG A 165 -4.87 1.35 -11.18
N ASN A 166 -4.29 0.28 -10.64
CA ASN A 166 -4.98 -1.00 -10.43
C ASN A 166 -5.84 -1.03 -9.17
N ALA A 167 -5.57 -0.12 -8.22
CA ALA A 167 -6.33 0.03 -6.98
C ALA A 167 -6.36 1.52 -6.57
N PRO A 168 -6.91 2.44 -7.40
CA PRO A 168 -6.70 3.88 -7.26
C PRO A 168 -7.23 4.42 -5.93
N MET A 169 -8.45 4.06 -5.54
CA MET A 169 -9.05 4.49 -4.28
C MET A 169 -8.30 3.89 -3.07
N LEU A 170 -7.99 2.60 -3.11
CA LEU A 170 -7.36 1.92 -1.97
C LEU A 170 -5.96 2.49 -1.68
N THR A 171 -5.16 2.71 -2.73
CA THR A 171 -3.82 3.27 -2.56
C THR A 171 -3.85 4.76 -2.21
N ALA A 172 -4.85 5.50 -2.68
CA ALA A 172 -5.11 6.88 -2.30
C ALA A 172 -5.50 7.04 -0.82
N LEU A 173 -6.09 6.02 -0.20
CA LEU A 173 -6.46 6.02 1.23
C LEU A 173 -5.26 6.26 2.16
N SER A 174 -4.03 5.97 1.74
CA SER A 174 -2.81 6.33 2.48
C SER A 174 -2.70 7.82 2.79
N GLY A 175 -3.40 8.66 2.01
CA GLY A 175 -3.49 10.10 2.24
C GLY A 175 -4.29 10.50 3.49
N VAL A 176 -5.28 9.71 3.92
CA VAL A 176 -6.12 10.05 5.08
C VAL A 176 -5.30 10.04 6.38
N PRO A 177 -4.57 8.97 6.75
CA PRO A 177 -3.68 9.00 7.91
C PRO A 177 -2.49 9.97 7.74
N THR A 178 -2.04 10.24 6.51
CA THR A 178 -1.02 11.27 6.24
C THR A 178 -1.52 12.67 6.62
N LEU A 179 -2.75 13.01 6.27
CA LEU A 179 -3.40 14.26 6.70
C LEU A 179 -3.59 14.30 8.22
N ALA A 180 -4.06 13.21 8.84
CA ALA A 180 -4.23 13.12 10.28
C ALA A 180 -2.91 13.28 11.05
N ALA A 181 -1.77 12.89 10.47
CA ALA A 181 -0.45 13.13 11.03
C ALA A 181 -0.06 14.61 11.07
N GLY A 182 -0.76 15.49 10.33
CA GLY A 182 -0.54 16.92 10.28
C GLY A 182 0.24 17.40 9.04
N ASN A 183 0.36 16.54 8.03
CA ASN A 183 0.93 16.92 6.74
C ASN A 183 -0.10 17.60 5.85
N ALA A 184 0.36 18.39 4.90
CA ALA A 184 -0.41 18.73 3.71
C ALA A 184 -0.20 17.64 2.64
N LEU A 185 -1.18 17.45 1.76
CA LEU A 185 -1.22 16.36 0.80
C LEU A 185 -1.50 16.86 -0.61
N VAL A 186 -0.64 16.47 -1.54
CA VAL A 186 -0.86 16.66 -2.99
C VAL A 186 -0.98 15.28 -3.64
N VAL A 187 -2.15 14.97 -4.19
CA VAL A 187 -2.44 13.65 -4.79
C VAL A 187 -2.48 13.78 -6.31
N ASN A 188 -1.88 12.84 -7.02
CA ASN A 188 -1.98 12.73 -8.48
C ASN A 188 -2.91 11.56 -8.84
N ALA A 189 -4.19 11.81 -9.05
CA ALA A 189 -5.14 10.77 -9.47
C ALA A 189 -4.69 10.11 -10.79
N PRO A 190 -4.73 8.75 -10.89
CA PRO A 190 -4.28 8.07 -12.11
C PRO A 190 -5.15 8.44 -13.32
N PRO A 191 -4.61 8.98 -14.41
CA PRO A 191 -5.41 9.52 -15.54
C PRO A 191 -6.33 8.50 -16.23
N THR A 192 -6.03 7.21 -16.11
CA THR A 192 -6.84 6.15 -16.72
C THR A 192 -8.03 5.71 -15.89
N VAL A 193 -8.03 6.02 -14.58
CA VAL A 193 -9.06 5.65 -13.59
C VAL A 193 -9.09 6.70 -12.47
N PRO A 194 -9.42 7.97 -12.79
CA PRO A 194 -9.27 9.07 -11.84
C PRO A 194 -10.46 9.27 -10.90
N LEU A 195 -11.65 8.70 -11.25
CA LEU A 195 -12.90 9.10 -10.61
C LEU A 195 -12.99 8.69 -9.15
N SER A 196 -12.57 7.47 -8.80
CA SER A 196 -12.66 7.00 -7.42
C SER A 196 -11.69 7.73 -6.49
N THR A 197 -10.49 8.09 -6.97
CA THR A 197 -9.56 8.94 -6.23
C THR A 197 -10.11 10.35 -6.07
N ALA A 198 -10.65 10.93 -7.14
CA ALA A 198 -11.23 12.27 -7.11
C ALA A 198 -12.46 12.31 -6.20
N TYR A 199 -13.38 11.33 -6.30
CA TYR A 199 -14.52 11.20 -5.41
C TYR A 199 -14.12 11.11 -3.94
N LEU A 200 -13.15 10.24 -3.62
CA LEU A 200 -12.63 10.07 -2.27
C LEU A 200 -12.21 11.41 -1.66
N PHE A 201 -11.40 12.16 -2.38
CA PHE A 201 -10.82 13.38 -1.81
C PHE A 201 -11.72 14.61 -1.93
N HIS A 202 -12.44 14.80 -3.04
CA HIS A 202 -13.31 15.97 -3.20
C HIS A 202 -14.62 15.85 -2.44
N GLU A 203 -15.27 14.68 -2.52
CA GLU A 203 -16.61 14.52 -1.97
C GLU A 203 -16.60 14.06 -0.50
N LEU A 204 -15.58 13.30 -0.08
CA LEU A 204 -15.56 12.76 1.28
C LEU A 204 -14.52 13.44 2.18
N VAL A 205 -13.29 13.65 1.72
CA VAL A 205 -12.19 14.13 2.55
C VAL A 205 -12.15 15.64 2.68
N ALA A 206 -12.24 16.38 1.58
CA ALA A 206 -12.08 17.84 1.58
C ALA A 206 -13.12 18.58 2.44
N PRO A 207 -14.43 18.24 2.38
CA PRO A 207 -15.42 18.89 3.27
C PRO A 207 -15.11 18.65 4.75
N LEU A 208 -14.76 17.42 5.11
CA LEU A 208 -14.42 17.08 6.50
C LEU A 208 -13.15 17.78 6.99
N LEU A 209 -12.13 17.95 6.13
CA LEU A 209 -10.94 18.72 6.48
C LEU A 209 -11.29 20.18 6.80
N ALA A 210 -12.15 20.80 5.99
CA ALA A 210 -12.62 22.18 6.23
C ALA A 210 -13.38 22.28 7.56
N ASP A 211 -14.28 21.34 7.85
CA ASP A 211 -15.05 21.27 9.10
C ASP A 211 -14.15 21.10 10.34
N HIS A 212 -12.98 20.49 10.17
CA HIS A 212 -11.99 20.29 11.24
C HIS A 212 -10.88 21.37 11.25
N GLY A 213 -11.09 22.48 10.54
CA GLY A 213 -10.22 23.66 10.60
C GLY A 213 -8.95 23.57 9.76
N ALA A 214 -8.89 22.66 8.79
CA ALA A 214 -7.78 22.66 7.83
C ALA A 214 -7.87 23.88 6.92
N PRO A 215 -6.79 24.66 6.77
CA PRO A 215 -6.80 25.79 5.84
C PRO A 215 -6.85 25.33 4.37
N PRO A 216 -7.36 26.17 3.45
CA PRO A 216 -7.24 25.93 2.01
C PRO A 216 -5.79 25.63 1.61
N GLY A 217 -5.60 24.67 0.72
CA GLY A 217 -4.26 24.21 0.31
C GLY A 217 -3.75 23.00 1.09
N THR A 218 -4.36 22.62 2.24
CA THR A 218 -3.97 21.41 2.98
C THR A 218 -4.11 20.14 2.13
N LEU A 219 -5.08 20.09 1.22
CA LEU A 219 -5.28 19.01 0.25
C LEU A 219 -5.40 19.58 -1.15
N SER A 220 -4.67 18.99 -2.10
CA SER A 220 -4.82 19.24 -3.53
C SER A 220 -4.92 17.92 -4.28
N VAL A 221 -5.87 17.82 -5.22
CA VAL A 221 -6.04 16.66 -6.09
C VAL A 221 -5.76 17.08 -7.52
N LEU A 222 -4.75 16.46 -8.10
CA LEU A 222 -4.29 16.68 -9.46
C LEU A 222 -4.57 15.43 -10.31
N CYS A 223 -4.58 15.59 -11.63
CA CYS A 223 -4.67 14.47 -12.54
C CYS A 223 -3.77 14.72 -13.76
N ALA A 224 -2.61 14.06 -13.80
CA ALA A 224 -1.64 14.21 -14.87
C ALA A 224 -0.83 12.92 -15.07
N PRO A 225 -0.13 12.75 -16.20
CA PRO A 225 0.78 11.61 -16.38
C PRO A 225 1.84 11.57 -15.27
N ALA A 226 2.04 10.38 -14.66
CA ALA A 226 2.88 10.22 -13.48
C ALA A 226 4.34 10.71 -13.68
N ARG A 227 4.98 10.38 -14.81
CA ARG A 227 6.40 10.76 -15.03
C ARG A 227 6.67 12.26 -15.02
N PRO A 228 5.92 13.13 -15.72
CA PRO A 228 6.06 14.58 -15.60
C PRO A 228 5.77 15.07 -14.17
N MET A 229 4.73 14.55 -13.53
CA MET A 229 4.34 14.93 -12.16
C MET A 229 5.45 14.62 -11.15
N LEU A 230 6.00 13.40 -11.17
CA LEU A 230 7.10 13.01 -10.31
C LEU A 230 8.35 13.89 -10.51
N ARG A 231 8.67 14.27 -11.76
CA ARG A 231 9.77 15.22 -12.01
C ARG A 231 9.51 16.59 -11.39
N THR A 232 8.28 17.08 -11.49
CA THR A 232 7.88 18.35 -10.86
C THR A 232 8.01 18.28 -9.34
N TRP A 233 7.59 17.19 -8.71
CA TRP A 233 7.69 17.00 -7.27
C TRP A 233 9.15 16.88 -6.80
N LEU A 234 9.98 16.13 -7.51
CA LEU A 234 11.41 16.00 -7.20
C LEU A 234 12.12 17.35 -7.24
N ALA A 235 11.86 18.17 -8.26
CA ALA A 235 12.50 19.46 -8.45
C ALA A 235 11.97 20.55 -7.49
N SER A 236 10.79 20.40 -6.92
CA SER A 236 10.17 21.44 -6.10
C SER A 236 10.75 21.49 -4.69
N PRO A 237 11.12 22.68 -4.15
CA PRO A 237 11.52 22.84 -2.76
C PRO A 237 10.35 22.66 -1.77
N HIS A 238 9.11 22.65 -2.25
CA HIS A 238 7.90 22.55 -1.45
C HIS A 238 7.43 21.12 -1.19
N CYS A 239 8.03 20.10 -1.82
CA CYS A 239 7.77 18.69 -1.57
C CYS A 239 8.77 18.15 -0.55
N ASP A 240 8.31 17.43 0.48
CA ASP A 240 9.16 16.73 1.46
C ASP A 240 9.21 15.23 1.19
N ASP A 241 8.06 14.59 1.05
CA ASP A 241 7.94 13.15 0.86
C ASP A 241 7.29 12.83 -0.48
N ILE A 242 7.74 11.75 -1.11
CA ILE A 242 7.07 11.16 -2.27
C ILE A 242 6.60 9.75 -1.88
N PHE A 243 5.28 9.59 -1.82
CA PHE A 243 4.62 8.31 -1.57
C PHE A 243 4.17 7.73 -2.91
N PHE A 244 4.85 6.68 -3.35
CA PHE A 244 4.72 6.11 -4.68
C PHE A 244 4.26 4.65 -4.63
N PHE A 245 3.30 4.33 -5.48
CA PHE A 245 2.82 2.97 -5.73
C PHE A 245 3.17 2.55 -7.15
N GLY A 246 3.95 1.47 -7.31
CA GLY A 246 4.35 1.05 -8.66
C GLY A 246 5.22 -0.19 -8.73
N GLY A 247 5.86 -0.38 -9.88
CA GLY A 247 6.78 -1.51 -10.10
C GLY A 247 8.13 -1.31 -9.40
N SER A 248 8.77 -2.42 -8.99
CA SER A 248 10.00 -2.39 -8.20
C SER A 248 11.17 -1.67 -8.89
N ALA A 249 11.35 -1.86 -10.19
CA ALA A 249 12.42 -1.19 -10.93
C ALA A 249 12.24 0.34 -10.95
N GLN A 250 11.00 0.79 -11.17
CA GLN A 250 10.67 2.22 -11.16
C GLN A 250 10.79 2.80 -9.75
N GLY A 251 10.36 2.05 -8.73
CA GLY A 251 10.49 2.47 -7.33
C GLY A 251 11.95 2.60 -6.88
N ALA A 252 12.83 1.69 -7.31
CA ALA A 252 14.26 1.77 -7.02
C ALA A 252 14.93 3.00 -7.66
N GLU A 253 14.58 3.32 -8.91
CA GLU A 253 15.03 4.54 -9.60
C GLU A 253 14.53 5.79 -8.88
N LEU A 254 13.24 5.82 -8.55
CA LEU A 254 12.63 6.95 -7.84
C LEU A 254 13.23 7.13 -6.45
N THR A 255 13.51 6.05 -5.72
CA THR A 255 14.19 6.11 -4.40
C THR A 255 15.52 6.84 -4.52
N ARG A 256 16.35 6.48 -5.51
CA ARG A 256 17.62 7.16 -5.75
C ARG A 256 17.42 8.65 -6.05
N SER A 257 16.50 8.96 -6.94
CA SER A 257 16.18 10.34 -7.30
C SER A 257 15.65 11.15 -6.11
N CYS A 258 14.84 10.55 -5.23
CA CYS A 258 14.38 11.21 -4.00
C CYS A 258 15.57 11.60 -3.11
N LEU A 259 16.49 10.68 -2.86
CA LEU A 259 17.68 10.94 -2.02
C LEU A 259 18.57 12.03 -2.61
N GLU A 260 18.80 12.03 -3.93
CA GLU A 260 19.58 13.06 -4.64
C GLU A 260 18.94 14.46 -4.51
N HIS A 261 17.62 14.54 -4.39
CA HIS A 261 16.89 15.80 -4.24
C HIS A 261 16.49 16.12 -2.79
N GLY A 262 17.01 15.34 -1.81
CA GLY A 262 16.71 15.54 -0.39
C GLY A 262 15.23 15.29 -0.03
N LYS A 263 14.54 14.40 -0.78
CA LYS A 263 13.17 13.99 -0.53
C LYS A 263 13.15 12.64 0.19
N LYS A 264 12.13 12.41 1.02
CA LYS A 264 11.93 11.12 1.66
C LYS A 264 11.12 10.20 0.75
N PRO A 265 11.68 9.05 0.33
CA PRO A 265 10.94 8.06 -0.44
C PRO A 265 10.07 7.19 0.47
N ILE A 266 8.80 7.03 0.12
CA ILE A 266 7.89 6.05 0.72
C ILE A 266 7.38 5.19 -0.44
N MET A 267 7.88 3.96 -0.52
CA MET A 267 7.69 3.10 -1.68
C MET A 267 6.80 1.92 -1.34
N GLU A 268 5.78 1.72 -2.16
CA GLU A 268 4.91 0.55 -2.16
C GLU A 268 4.97 -0.08 -3.53
N LEU A 269 5.63 -1.23 -3.64
CA LEU A 269 6.07 -1.76 -4.92
C LEU A 269 5.43 -3.13 -5.22
N ALA A 270 6.00 -3.84 -6.18
CA ALA A 270 5.52 -5.14 -6.62
C ALA A 270 5.53 -6.18 -5.49
N GLY A 271 4.63 -7.16 -5.55
CA GLY A 271 4.56 -8.27 -4.60
C GLY A 271 4.63 -9.64 -5.28
N ASN A 272 5.24 -10.59 -4.59
CA ASN A 272 5.31 -11.97 -5.03
C ASN A 272 5.15 -12.91 -3.82
N ASP A 273 3.95 -12.93 -3.27
CA ASP A 273 3.66 -13.44 -1.95
C ASP A 273 3.34 -14.94 -1.94
N ALA A 274 3.80 -15.66 -0.92
CA ALA A 274 3.61 -17.08 -0.73
C ALA A 274 2.37 -17.39 0.11
N LEU A 275 1.63 -18.43 -0.30
CA LEU A 275 0.61 -19.11 0.50
C LEU A 275 1.14 -20.51 0.85
N VAL A 276 1.44 -20.77 2.12
CA VAL A 276 1.89 -22.09 2.60
C VAL A 276 0.70 -22.91 3.07
N VAL A 277 0.53 -24.12 2.57
CA VAL A 277 -0.53 -25.05 2.96
C VAL A 277 0.10 -26.32 3.52
N TRP A 278 -0.01 -26.51 4.83
CA TRP A 278 0.59 -27.65 5.52
C TRP A 278 -0.33 -28.88 5.52
N ARG A 279 0.22 -30.01 5.91
CA ARG A 279 -0.47 -31.34 5.84
C ARG A 279 -1.79 -31.42 6.62
N ASP A 280 -1.94 -30.63 7.66
CA ASP A 280 -3.09 -30.59 8.57
C ASP A 280 -4.00 -29.37 8.38
N ALA A 281 -3.78 -28.63 7.30
CA ALA A 281 -4.54 -27.43 6.97
C ALA A 281 -6.05 -27.72 6.82
N ASP A 282 -6.87 -26.72 7.13
CA ASP A 282 -8.22 -26.66 6.59
C ASP A 282 -8.13 -26.35 5.09
N LEU A 283 -8.29 -27.39 4.26
CA LEU A 283 -8.12 -27.29 2.82
C LEU A 283 -9.19 -26.42 2.15
N ASP A 284 -10.40 -26.38 2.69
CA ASP A 284 -11.46 -25.54 2.11
C ASP A 284 -11.13 -24.06 2.33
N GLY A 285 -10.72 -23.68 3.55
CA GLY A 285 -10.26 -22.34 3.86
C GLY A 285 -9.01 -21.95 3.07
N ALA A 286 -8.02 -22.85 2.95
CA ALA A 286 -6.80 -22.62 2.20
C ALA A 286 -7.08 -22.42 0.69
N VAL A 287 -8.03 -23.16 0.12
CA VAL A 287 -8.46 -22.99 -1.27
C VAL A 287 -9.15 -21.64 -1.48
N GLU A 288 -10.00 -21.17 -0.55
CA GLU A 288 -10.61 -19.84 -0.63
C GLU A 288 -9.53 -18.75 -0.59
N ALA A 289 -8.54 -18.87 0.29
CA ALA A 289 -7.41 -17.93 0.33
C ALA A 289 -6.58 -17.95 -0.97
N ALA A 290 -6.40 -19.13 -1.60
CA ALA A 290 -5.75 -19.23 -2.90
C ALA A 290 -6.56 -18.59 -4.04
N LEU A 291 -7.90 -18.66 -3.99
CA LEU A 291 -8.79 -18.04 -4.97
C LEU A 291 -8.70 -16.52 -4.96
N GLU A 292 -8.30 -15.91 -3.84
CA GLU A 292 -8.06 -14.47 -3.76
C GLU A 292 -7.02 -13.99 -4.76
N ARG A 293 -6.15 -14.91 -5.24
CA ARG A 293 -5.23 -14.67 -6.34
C ARG A 293 -5.88 -14.12 -7.59
N TYR A 294 -7.11 -14.52 -7.86
CA TYR A 294 -7.79 -14.20 -9.10
C TYR A 294 -8.65 -12.92 -9.01
N LEU A 295 -8.82 -12.38 -7.82
CA LEU A 295 -9.55 -11.14 -7.62
C LEU A 295 -8.90 -10.00 -8.43
N GLY A 296 -9.70 -9.27 -9.21
CA GLY A 296 -9.18 -8.25 -10.12
C GLY A 296 -8.22 -8.79 -11.20
N SER A 297 -8.40 -10.05 -11.62
CA SER A 297 -7.50 -10.77 -12.53
C SER A 297 -6.07 -10.90 -11.97
N GLY A 298 -5.91 -10.99 -10.67
CA GLY A 298 -4.60 -11.09 -10.04
C GLY A 298 -3.74 -9.83 -10.14
N GLN A 299 -4.36 -8.70 -10.46
CA GLN A 299 -3.69 -7.41 -10.58
C GLN A 299 -3.67 -6.64 -9.27
N LEU A 300 -3.44 -7.36 -8.17
CA LEU A 300 -3.22 -6.84 -6.83
C LEU A 300 -1.81 -7.24 -6.37
N CYS A 301 -0.99 -6.28 -5.93
CA CYS A 301 0.37 -6.53 -5.47
C CYS A 301 0.40 -7.53 -4.30
N LEU A 302 -0.52 -7.39 -3.36
CA LEU A 302 -0.63 -8.19 -2.12
C LEU A 302 -1.43 -9.50 -2.28
N ALA A 303 -1.84 -9.90 -3.49
CA ALA A 303 -2.48 -11.20 -3.70
C ALA A 303 -1.44 -12.33 -3.70
N PRO A 304 -1.77 -13.56 -3.21
CA PRO A 304 -0.84 -14.68 -3.24
C PRO A 304 -0.46 -15.02 -4.69
N LYS A 305 0.82 -15.18 -4.99
CA LYS A 305 1.29 -15.45 -6.35
C LYS A 305 1.54 -16.93 -6.58
N PHE A 306 1.99 -17.63 -5.55
CA PHE A 306 2.19 -19.07 -5.57
C PHE A 306 1.81 -19.71 -4.23
N ALA A 307 1.44 -20.98 -4.28
CA ALA A 307 1.15 -21.78 -3.10
C ALA A 307 2.24 -22.85 -2.93
N LEU A 308 2.83 -22.93 -1.74
CA LEU A 308 3.74 -24.01 -1.30
C LEU A 308 2.89 -25.03 -0.56
N VAL A 309 2.62 -26.16 -1.18
CA VAL A 309 1.65 -27.14 -0.65
C VAL A 309 2.34 -28.41 -0.25
N HIS A 310 2.15 -28.82 1.01
CA HIS A 310 2.71 -30.06 1.56
C HIS A 310 2.32 -31.27 0.70
N PRO A 311 3.26 -32.18 0.35
CA PRO A 311 3.00 -33.31 -0.55
C PRO A 311 1.79 -34.18 -0.18
N ALA A 312 1.55 -34.35 1.11
CA ALA A 312 0.45 -35.20 1.60
C ALA A 312 -0.96 -34.70 1.24
N VAL A 313 -1.11 -33.40 0.96
CA VAL A 313 -2.41 -32.77 0.64
C VAL A 313 -2.42 -32.10 -0.73
N ALA A 314 -1.31 -32.15 -1.46
CA ALA A 314 -1.14 -31.40 -2.69
C ALA A 314 -2.14 -31.78 -3.79
N ASP A 315 -2.46 -33.06 -3.95
CA ASP A 315 -3.39 -33.52 -4.98
C ASP A 315 -4.82 -33.07 -4.68
N ASP A 316 -5.27 -33.21 -3.44
CA ASP A 316 -6.63 -32.80 -3.01
C ASP A 316 -6.78 -31.27 -3.08
N PHE A 317 -5.82 -30.53 -2.54
CA PHE A 317 -5.79 -29.08 -2.64
C PHE A 317 -5.84 -28.59 -4.09
N THR A 318 -4.96 -29.14 -4.92
CA THR A 318 -4.85 -28.74 -6.34
C THR A 318 -6.15 -29.01 -7.09
N GLU A 319 -6.77 -30.18 -6.90
CA GLU A 319 -8.03 -30.50 -7.60
C GLU A 319 -9.20 -29.65 -7.12
N ARG A 320 -9.32 -29.38 -5.81
CA ARG A 320 -10.33 -28.43 -5.29
C ARG A 320 -10.14 -27.04 -5.89
N LEU A 321 -8.91 -26.53 -5.90
CA LEU A 321 -8.56 -25.23 -6.46
C LEU A 321 -8.86 -25.18 -7.97
N ARG A 322 -8.43 -26.20 -8.74
CA ARG A 322 -8.65 -26.28 -10.18
C ARG A 322 -10.14 -26.20 -10.54
N ARG A 323 -11.02 -26.91 -9.81
CA ARG A 323 -12.47 -26.85 -10.02
C ARG A 323 -13.03 -25.45 -9.81
N LYS A 324 -12.61 -24.77 -8.75
CA LYS A 324 -13.08 -23.40 -8.46
C LYS A 324 -12.50 -22.39 -9.44
N VAL A 325 -11.23 -22.49 -9.82
CA VAL A 325 -10.59 -21.62 -10.83
C VAL A 325 -11.26 -21.75 -12.19
N ALA A 326 -11.60 -22.98 -12.60
CA ALA A 326 -12.31 -23.23 -13.88
C ALA A 326 -13.73 -22.65 -13.90
N ALA A 327 -14.35 -22.42 -12.74
CA ALA A 327 -15.68 -21.83 -12.61
C ALA A 327 -15.66 -20.29 -12.62
N LEU A 328 -14.50 -19.64 -12.48
CA LEU A 328 -14.40 -18.18 -12.50
C LEU A 328 -14.77 -17.61 -13.86
N ARG A 329 -15.61 -16.56 -13.85
CA ARG A 329 -16.16 -15.95 -15.05
C ARG A 329 -15.53 -14.58 -15.32
N VAL A 330 -15.30 -14.32 -16.60
CA VAL A 330 -15.09 -12.96 -17.12
C VAL A 330 -16.44 -12.32 -17.40
N GLY A 331 -16.51 -11.00 -17.36
CA GLY A 331 -17.74 -10.28 -17.61
C GLY A 331 -17.59 -8.79 -17.34
N LEU A 332 -18.74 -8.13 -17.24
CA LEU A 332 -18.81 -6.71 -16.89
C LEU A 332 -18.77 -6.54 -15.37
N PRO A 333 -18.26 -5.43 -14.86
CA PRO A 333 -18.02 -5.21 -13.44
C PRO A 333 -19.28 -5.11 -12.58
N ASP A 334 -20.43 -4.84 -13.19
CA ASP A 334 -21.74 -4.79 -12.55
C ASP A 334 -22.36 -6.19 -12.30
N ASP A 335 -21.89 -7.23 -12.99
CA ASP A 335 -22.29 -8.62 -12.70
C ASP A 335 -21.70 -9.05 -11.34
N PRO A 336 -22.54 -9.44 -10.35
CA PRO A 336 -22.07 -9.78 -9.01
C PRO A 336 -21.21 -11.04 -8.93
N GLU A 337 -21.27 -11.91 -9.93
CA GLU A 337 -20.46 -13.14 -9.99
C GLU A 337 -19.10 -12.93 -10.68
N VAL A 338 -18.86 -11.76 -11.26
CA VAL A 338 -17.60 -11.44 -11.94
C VAL A 338 -16.58 -10.91 -10.93
N VAL A 339 -15.39 -11.50 -10.97
CA VAL A 339 -14.23 -11.07 -10.17
C VAL A 339 -13.04 -10.63 -11.03
N LEU A 340 -13.12 -10.90 -12.33
CA LEU A 340 -12.02 -10.69 -13.27
C LEU A 340 -12.14 -9.35 -13.99
N THR A 341 -11.00 -8.71 -14.21
CA THR A 341 -10.86 -7.45 -14.95
C THR A 341 -10.06 -7.66 -16.24
N PRO A 342 -10.12 -6.73 -17.21
CA PRO A 342 -9.20 -6.74 -18.32
C PRO A 342 -7.74 -6.75 -17.85
N VAL A 343 -6.91 -7.58 -18.48
CA VAL A 343 -5.51 -7.74 -18.09
C VAL A 343 -4.62 -6.74 -18.83
N ILE A 344 -3.84 -5.98 -18.06
CA ILE A 344 -2.96 -4.94 -18.58
C ILE A 344 -1.76 -5.54 -19.32
N LYS A 345 -1.13 -6.57 -18.72
CA LYS A 345 0.08 -7.22 -19.19
C LYS A 345 -0.20 -8.60 -19.83
N ARG A 346 -1.26 -8.71 -20.66
CA ARG A 346 -1.69 -9.99 -21.22
C ARG A 346 -0.63 -10.73 -22.05
N ASN A 347 0.24 -10.01 -22.79
CA ASN A 347 1.32 -10.64 -23.56
C ASN A 347 2.35 -11.28 -22.63
N GLN A 348 2.72 -10.61 -21.54
CA GLN A 348 3.62 -11.16 -20.54
C GLN A 348 3.05 -12.43 -19.89
N CYS A 349 1.71 -12.54 -19.75
CA CYS A 349 1.08 -13.77 -19.25
C CYS A 349 1.43 -14.98 -20.10
N LYS A 350 1.30 -14.83 -21.43
CA LYS A 350 1.64 -15.92 -22.35
C LYS A 350 3.12 -16.29 -22.27
N GLU A 351 4.02 -15.31 -22.28
CA GLU A 351 5.47 -15.53 -22.19
C GLU A 351 5.85 -16.29 -20.91
N VAL A 352 5.25 -15.93 -19.76
CA VAL A 352 5.50 -16.58 -18.47
C VAL A 352 4.95 -18.00 -18.43
N LEU A 353 3.77 -18.24 -19.03
CA LEU A 353 3.19 -19.57 -19.12
C LEU A 353 4.03 -20.49 -20.03
N ASP A 354 4.43 -20.00 -21.20
CA ASP A 354 5.26 -20.74 -22.15
C ASP A 354 6.63 -21.10 -21.50
N ASP A 355 7.29 -20.16 -20.80
CA ASP A 355 8.53 -20.40 -20.06
C ASP A 355 8.34 -21.48 -18.96
N ALA A 356 7.27 -21.39 -18.18
CA ALA A 356 6.99 -22.35 -17.11
C ALA A 356 6.76 -23.77 -17.67
N VAL A 357 5.97 -23.91 -18.74
CA VAL A 357 5.70 -25.21 -19.38
C VAL A 357 6.98 -25.78 -20.01
N ALA A 358 7.81 -24.94 -20.63
CA ALA A 358 9.11 -25.37 -21.17
C ALA A 358 10.09 -25.86 -20.08
N ARG A 359 9.85 -25.51 -18.80
CA ARG A 359 10.60 -25.95 -17.62
C ARG A 359 9.87 -27.03 -16.80
N ASP A 360 9.03 -27.83 -17.47
CA ASP A 360 8.26 -28.93 -16.88
C ASP A 360 7.20 -28.53 -15.84
N ALA A 361 6.66 -27.31 -15.89
CA ALA A 361 5.44 -27.00 -15.14
C ALA A 361 4.23 -27.60 -15.88
N GLU A 362 3.31 -28.18 -15.13
CA GLU A 362 2.06 -28.74 -15.64
C GLU A 362 0.98 -27.64 -15.68
N LEU A 363 0.49 -27.28 -16.88
CA LEU A 363 -0.64 -26.38 -17.03
C LEU A 363 -1.95 -27.16 -16.80
N LEU A 364 -2.62 -26.91 -15.69
CA LEU A 364 -3.83 -27.62 -15.29
C LEU A 364 -5.11 -27.03 -15.90
N CYS A 365 -5.12 -25.70 -16.13
CA CYS A 365 -6.21 -25.00 -16.82
C CYS A 365 -5.84 -23.58 -17.20
N GLY A 366 -6.60 -22.98 -18.14
CA GLY A 366 -6.60 -21.56 -18.45
C GLY A 366 -5.41 -21.07 -19.28
N GLY A 367 -5.15 -19.77 -19.20
CA GLY A 367 -4.05 -19.10 -19.91
C GLY A 367 -4.43 -18.48 -21.25
N ASP A 368 -5.59 -18.84 -21.82
CA ASP A 368 -6.04 -18.31 -23.11
C ASP A 368 -6.56 -16.87 -22.98
N LEU A 369 -6.39 -16.10 -24.07
CA LEU A 369 -7.06 -14.81 -24.22
C LEU A 369 -8.52 -15.02 -24.58
N VAL A 370 -9.40 -14.26 -23.91
CA VAL A 370 -10.86 -14.36 -24.10
C VAL A 370 -11.51 -12.97 -24.20
N ASP A 371 -12.66 -12.94 -24.89
CA ASP A 371 -13.53 -11.76 -24.90
C ASP A 371 -14.32 -11.62 -23.58
N VAL A 372 -15.17 -10.59 -23.48
CA VAL A 372 -16.00 -10.32 -22.28
C VAL A 372 -17.02 -11.43 -22.00
N HIS A 373 -17.32 -12.28 -22.96
CA HIS A 373 -18.23 -13.43 -22.83
C HIS A 373 -17.49 -14.74 -22.54
N GLY A 374 -16.17 -14.68 -22.34
CA GLY A 374 -15.35 -15.87 -22.08
C GLY A 374 -15.04 -16.72 -23.32
N ARG A 375 -15.34 -16.23 -24.54
CA ARG A 375 -15.01 -16.95 -25.78
C ARG A 375 -13.56 -16.70 -26.18
N PRO A 376 -12.84 -17.72 -26.68
CA PRO A 376 -11.48 -17.55 -27.15
C PRO A 376 -11.35 -16.40 -28.15
N SER A 377 -10.41 -15.50 -27.93
CA SER A 377 -10.19 -14.33 -28.77
C SER A 377 -8.72 -13.89 -28.72
N PRO A 378 -7.96 -13.94 -29.83
CA PRO A 378 -6.54 -13.54 -29.85
C PRO A 378 -6.30 -12.07 -29.48
N ARG A 379 -7.35 -11.25 -29.54
CA ARG A 379 -7.32 -9.83 -29.15
C ARG A 379 -8.14 -9.57 -27.88
N GLY A 380 -8.63 -10.62 -27.23
CA GLY A 380 -9.44 -10.52 -26.01
C GLY A 380 -8.68 -9.75 -24.92
N PRO A 381 -9.39 -8.89 -24.17
CA PRO A 381 -8.76 -8.12 -23.09
C PRO A 381 -8.62 -8.91 -21.79
N PHE A 382 -9.25 -10.07 -21.69
CA PHE A 382 -9.18 -10.92 -20.51
C PHE A 382 -8.26 -12.12 -20.76
N VAL A 383 -7.73 -12.66 -19.68
CA VAL A 383 -7.03 -13.95 -19.64
C VAL A 383 -7.89 -14.92 -18.84
N ARG A 384 -8.13 -16.10 -19.38
CA ARG A 384 -8.77 -17.19 -18.62
C ARG A 384 -7.88 -17.55 -17.44
N PRO A 385 -8.41 -17.63 -16.21
CA PRO A 385 -7.63 -17.96 -15.02
C PRO A 385 -6.80 -19.21 -15.21
N ALA A 386 -5.50 -19.09 -14.96
CA ALA A 386 -4.53 -20.16 -15.18
C ALA A 386 -4.05 -20.76 -13.86
N LEU A 387 -3.85 -22.06 -13.85
CA LEU A 387 -3.29 -22.81 -12.74
C LEU A 387 -2.15 -23.68 -13.25
N LEU A 388 -0.96 -23.48 -12.67
CA LEU A 388 0.22 -24.33 -12.92
C LEU A 388 0.50 -25.21 -11.68
N ARG A 389 1.06 -26.39 -11.93
CA ARG A 389 1.66 -27.25 -10.92
C ARG A 389 3.14 -27.41 -11.19
N VAL A 390 3.96 -27.22 -10.15
CA VAL A 390 5.41 -27.33 -10.20
C VAL A 390 5.87 -28.32 -9.13
N ARG A 391 6.73 -29.26 -9.49
CA ARG A 391 7.31 -30.24 -8.54
C ARG A 391 8.75 -29.83 -8.20
N GLY A 392 9.07 -29.77 -6.91
CA GLY A 392 10.38 -29.43 -6.38
C GLY A 392 10.62 -27.92 -6.23
N LEU A 393 11.19 -27.52 -5.08
CA LEU A 393 11.55 -26.13 -4.78
C LEU A 393 12.68 -25.62 -5.68
N GLU A 394 13.66 -26.46 -5.98
CA GLU A 394 14.79 -26.10 -6.85
C GLU A 394 14.31 -25.71 -8.24
N ARG A 395 13.39 -26.50 -8.82
CA ARG A 395 12.79 -26.19 -10.11
C ARG A 395 11.96 -24.91 -10.04
N ALA A 396 11.13 -24.76 -9.02
CA ALA A 396 10.32 -23.57 -8.80
C ALA A 396 11.18 -22.29 -8.73
N ALA A 397 12.35 -22.36 -8.08
CA ALA A 397 13.29 -21.24 -7.95
C ALA A 397 13.87 -20.76 -9.31
N THR A 398 13.73 -21.52 -10.39
CA THR A 398 14.21 -21.15 -11.73
C THR A 398 13.13 -20.56 -12.63
N MET A 399 11.86 -20.55 -12.19
CA MET A 399 10.70 -20.16 -13.01
C MET A 399 10.26 -18.72 -12.72
N ASN A 400 10.16 -17.89 -13.75
CA ASN A 400 9.62 -16.53 -13.62
C ASN A 400 8.18 -16.53 -13.07
N ALA A 401 7.40 -17.58 -13.33
CA ALA A 401 6.05 -17.75 -12.78
C ALA A 401 6.00 -17.85 -11.25
N VAL A 402 7.13 -18.14 -10.58
CA VAL A 402 7.26 -18.28 -9.13
C VAL A 402 8.16 -17.20 -8.53
N THR A 403 9.19 -16.75 -9.25
CA THR A 403 10.22 -15.84 -8.71
C THR A 403 9.99 -14.37 -9.00
N GLU A 404 9.09 -14.05 -9.96
CA GLU A 404 8.77 -12.68 -10.34
C GLU A 404 7.30 -12.37 -10.09
N GLU A 405 6.99 -11.07 -9.92
CA GLU A 405 5.59 -10.65 -9.82
C GLU A 405 4.83 -10.98 -11.11
N THR A 406 3.86 -11.87 -11.00
CA THR A 406 2.90 -12.14 -12.07
C THR A 406 1.67 -11.24 -11.87
N PHE A 407 1.43 -10.29 -12.80
CA PHE A 407 0.33 -9.31 -12.68
C PHE A 407 -0.82 -9.64 -13.64
N PHE A 408 -1.29 -10.90 -13.54
CA PHE A 408 -2.35 -11.52 -14.36
C PHE A 408 -2.88 -12.77 -13.64
N PRO A 409 -4.02 -13.36 -14.01
CA PRO A 409 -4.70 -14.39 -13.23
C PRO A 409 -4.01 -15.76 -13.34
N LEU A 410 -2.85 -15.92 -12.71
CA LEU A 410 -2.03 -17.12 -12.67
C LEU A 410 -1.66 -17.47 -11.23
N MET A 411 -1.94 -18.69 -10.79
CA MET A 411 -1.44 -19.31 -9.55
C MET A 411 -0.51 -20.46 -9.89
N CYS A 412 0.63 -20.54 -9.20
CA CYS A 412 1.51 -21.70 -9.23
C CYS A 412 1.35 -22.52 -7.95
N VAL A 413 0.94 -23.77 -8.04
CA VAL A 413 0.99 -24.74 -6.95
C VAL A 413 2.35 -25.42 -6.99
N VAL A 414 3.20 -25.09 -6.04
CA VAL A 414 4.54 -25.68 -5.88
C VAL A 414 4.44 -26.78 -4.84
N VAL A 415 4.79 -27.98 -5.23
CA VAL A 415 4.83 -29.14 -4.34
C VAL A 415 6.30 -29.43 -4.01
N PRO A 416 6.77 -29.12 -2.78
CA PRO A 416 8.12 -29.48 -2.37
C PRO A 416 8.36 -30.97 -2.50
N GLU A 417 9.48 -31.37 -3.07
CA GLU A 417 9.86 -32.79 -3.10
C GLU A 417 10.46 -33.18 -1.76
N ALA A 418 10.02 -34.29 -1.21
CA ALA A 418 10.70 -34.88 -0.07
C ALA A 418 12.11 -35.30 -0.51
N ALA A 419 13.11 -35.00 0.31
CA ALA A 419 14.48 -35.40 0.03
C ALA A 419 14.57 -36.93 -0.12
N THR A 420 15.41 -37.40 -1.02
CA THR A 420 15.58 -38.82 -1.33
C THR A 420 16.19 -39.68 -0.21
N SER A 421 16.68 -39.02 0.87
CA SER A 421 17.23 -39.66 2.06
C SER A 421 16.21 -39.79 3.19
N PRO A 422 16.05 -40.91 3.87
CA PRO A 422 15.11 -41.08 4.99
C PRO A 422 15.28 -40.09 6.15
N ALA A 423 16.50 -39.62 6.41
CA ALA A 423 16.78 -38.63 7.45
C ALA A 423 16.40 -37.20 7.04
N ALA A 424 16.32 -36.93 5.73
CA ALA A 424 15.91 -35.66 5.16
C ALA A 424 14.42 -35.63 4.74
N ALA A 425 13.70 -36.75 4.95
CA ALA A 425 12.28 -36.90 4.62
C ALA A 425 11.34 -36.56 5.79
N SER A 426 11.85 -35.92 6.87
CA SER A 426 11.01 -35.48 7.98
C SER A 426 10.20 -34.24 7.63
N ASP A 427 9.03 -34.05 8.23
CA ASP A 427 8.22 -32.85 8.10
C ASP A 427 8.99 -31.59 8.55
N ASP A 428 9.87 -31.70 9.55
CA ASP A 428 10.71 -30.58 10.01
C ASP A 428 11.73 -30.16 8.95
N ALA A 429 12.39 -31.10 8.29
CA ALA A 429 13.31 -30.79 7.20
C ALA A 429 12.58 -30.18 5.99
N LEU A 430 11.36 -30.64 5.71
CA LEU A 430 10.51 -30.04 4.68
C LEU A 430 10.09 -28.62 5.05
N LEU A 431 9.75 -28.39 6.32
CA LEU A 431 9.41 -27.07 6.84
C LEU A 431 10.61 -26.12 6.74
N ASP A 432 11.82 -26.58 7.12
CA ASP A 432 13.07 -25.82 6.95
C ASP A 432 13.26 -25.36 5.50
N ALA A 433 13.06 -26.25 4.55
CA ALA A 433 13.19 -25.95 3.13
C ALA A 433 12.12 -24.95 2.67
N VAL A 434 10.88 -25.08 3.11
CA VAL A 434 9.76 -24.17 2.79
C VAL A 434 10.01 -22.79 3.38
N LEU A 435 10.39 -22.67 4.66
CA LEU A 435 10.67 -21.38 5.31
C LEU A 435 11.89 -20.69 4.67
N THR A 436 12.93 -21.46 4.33
CA THR A 436 14.08 -20.96 3.59
C THR A 436 13.67 -20.41 2.23
N PHE A 437 12.81 -21.13 1.49
CA PHE A 437 12.32 -20.68 0.20
C PHE A 437 11.50 -19.37 0.29
N VAL A 438 10.63 -19.25 1.31
CA VAL A 438 9.86 -18.03 1.56
C VAL A 438 10.80 -16.87 1.88
N ASN A 439 11.80 -17.07 2.74
CA ASN A 439 12.75 -16.02 3.12
C ASN A 439 13.72 -15.64 2.00
N ALA A 440 14.01 -16.54 1.07
CA ALA A 440 14.85 -16.28 -0.10
C ALA A 440 14.14 -15.48 -1.21
N ASN A 441 12.82 -15.29 -1.11
CA ASN A 441 12.06 -14.49 -2.06
C ASN A 441 12.52 -13.03 -2.01
N ARG A 442 12.77 -12.45 -3.18
CA ARG A 442 13.21 -11.05 -3.28
C ARG A 442 12.11 -10.04 -2.98
N TYR A 443 10.86 -10.47 -3.01
CA TYR A 443 9.66 -9.70 -2.68
C TYR A 443 9.12 -10.12 -1.33
N GLY A 444 8.41 -9.24 -0.64
CA GLY A 444 7.82 -9.60 0.64
C GLY A 444 6.79 -8.55 1.10
N LEU A 445 5.59 -8.55 0.50
CA LEU A 445 4.47 -7.79 1.04
C LEU A 445 3.76 -8.60 2.12
N ARG A 446 3.32 -9.81 1.79
CA ARG A 446 2.60 -10.71 2.70
C ARG A 446 2.99 -12.14 2.49
N ASN A 447 2.92 -12.93 3.54
CA ASN A 447 2.95 -14.38 3.43
C ASN A 447 1.88 -14.98 4.32
N SER A 448 1.30 -16.10 3.94
CA SER A 448 0.29 -16.78 4.75
C SER A 448 0.56 -18.26 4.91
N LEU A 449 0.10 -18.77 6.04
CA LEU A 449 0.17 -20.20 6.42
C LEU A 449 -1.22 -20.72 6.73
N TRP A 450 -1.53 -21.89 6.24
CA TRP A 450 -2.65 -22.72 6.65
C TRP A 450 -2.11 -24.00 7.30
N ALA A 451 -2.22 -24.09 8.62
CA ALA A 451 -1.78 -25.20 9.45
C ALA A 451 -2.52 -25.21 10.79
N ARG A 452 -2.67 -26.37 11.42
CA ARG A 452 -3.23 -26.51 12.78
C ARG A 452 -2.16 -26.82 13.81
N ASP A 453 -1.04 -27.44 13.40
CA ASP A 453 0.06 -27.80 14.28
C ASP A 453 0.69 -26.52 14.88
N PRO A 454 0.63 -26.34 16.22
CA PRO A 454 1.22 -25.18 16.87
C PRO A 454 2.73 -25.02 16.64
N HIS A 455 3.46 -26.13 16.44
CA HIS A 455 4.88 -26.09 16.13
C HIS A 455 5.14 -25.43 14.77
N VAL A 456 4.39 -25.81 13.74
CA VAL A 456 4.47 -25.24 12.40
C VAL A 456 4.09 -23.77 12.41
N VAL A 457 2.99 -23.43 13.12
CA VAL A 457 2.53 -22.04 13.27
C VAL A 457 3.59 -21.17 13.96
N HIS A 458 4.15 -21.66 15.07
CA HIS A 458 5.19 -20.94 15.82
C HIS A 458 6.43 -20.70 14.94
N ARG A 459 6.95 -21.75 14.30
CA ARG A 459 8.09 -21.64 13.41
C ARG A 459 7.85 -20.66 12.26
N PHE A 460 6.68 -20.71 11.61
CA PHE A 460 6.34 -19.77 10.55
C PHE A 460 6.33 -18.32 11.05
N THR A 461 5.71 -18.06 12.19
CA THR A 461 5.60 -16.69 12.73
C THR A 461 6.93 -16.12 13.22
N ASP A 462 7.82 -16.95 13.71
CA ASP A 462 9.11 -16.53 14.30
C ASP A 462 10.24 -16.50 13.25
N GLU A 463 10.23 -17.44 12.29
CA GLU A 463 11.35 -17.63 11.37
C GLU A 463 11.13 -16.98 10.00
N VAL A 464 9.87 -16.66 9.61
CA VAL A 464 9.64 -15.89 8.38
C VAL A 464 9.91 -14.42 8.65
N THR A 465 11.01 -13.94 8.11
CA THR A 465 11.46 -12.54 8.23
C THR A 465 11.14 -11.71 6.99
N ASN A 466 10.69 -12.36 5.92
CA ASN A 466 10.35 -11.73 4.67
C ASN A 466 8.86 -11.43 4.62
N GLY A 467 8.51 -10.15 4.60
CA GLY A 467 7.13 -9.69 4.49
C GLY A 467 6.75 -8.59 5.47
N GLY A 468 5.86 -7.72 5.05
CA GLY A 468 5.28 -6.67 5.90
C GLY A 468 4.17 -7.22 6.81
N VAL A 469 3.50 -8.31 6.41
CA VAL A 469 2.41 -8.96 7.16
C VAL A 469 2.49 -10.48 7.01
N LEU A 470 2.34 -11.18 8.12
CA LEU A 470 2.12 -12.63 8.15
C LEU A 470 0.67 -12.93 8.52
N LYS A 471 0.07 -13.92 7.88
CA LYS A 471 -1.29 -14.40 8.14
C LYS A 471 -1.28 -15.90 8.45
N VAL A 472 -2.07 -16.31 9.41
CA VAL A 472 -2.22 -17.73 9.76
C VAL A 472 -3.70 -18.09 9.81
N ASN A 473 -4.11 -19.08 9.02
CA ASN A 473 -5.48 -19.57 8.90
C ASN A 473 -6.50 -18.44 8.66
N ASP A 474 -6.12 -17.48 7.82
CA ASP A 474 -6.89 -16.27 7.55
C ASP A 474 -6.80 -15.90 6.06
N SER A 475 -7.71 -15.08 5.59
CA SER A 475 -7.68 -14.48 4.24
C SER A 475 -6.32 -13.85 3.98
N HIS A 476 -5.69 -14.19 2.86
CA HIS A 476 -4.37 -13.63 2.50
C HIS A 476 -4.44 -12.13 2.24
N ILE A 477 -5.45 -11.66 1.48
CA ILE A 477 -5.65 -10.23 1.19
C ILE A 477 -6.52 -9.53 2.23
N GLY A 478 -7.11 -10.25 3.16
CA GLY A 478 -7.97 -9.71 4.20
C GLY A 478 -7.26 -8.61 4.98
N THR A 479 -8.01 -7.57 5.33
CA THR A 479 -7.53 -6.46 6.14
C THR A 479 -8.15 -6.50 7.51
N LEU A 480 -7.42 -6.07 8.53
CA LEU A 480 -7.88 -5.96 9.90
C LEU A 480 -7.50 -4.58 10.44
N PRO A 481 -8.24 -4.04 11.42
CA PRO A 481 -7.80 -2.86 12.13
C PRO A 481 -6.38 -3.03 12.69
N VAL A 482 -5.61 -1.95 12.74
CA VAL A 482 -4.23 -1.89 13.24
C VAL A 482 -3.19 -2.52 12.31
N LEU A 483 -3.51 -3.65 11.65
CA LEU A 483 -2.54 -4.27 10.74
C LEU A 483 -2.25 -3.36 9.53
N PRO A 484 -0.97 -3.26 9.10
CA PRO A 484 -0.62 -2.50 7.92
C PRO A 484 -1.28 -3.11 6.66
N ILE A 485 -1.81 -2.25 5.79
CA ILE A 485 -2.37 -2.68 4.50
C ILE A 485 -1.28 -2.73 3.44
N VAL A 486 -0.29 -1.85 3.56
CA VAL A 486 0.78 -1.61 2.59
C VAL A 486 2.15 -1.68 3.26
N GLY A 487 3.20 -1.84 2.46
CA GLY A 487 4.57 -1.97 2.90
C GLY A 487 5.09 -3.40 2.92
N GLY A 488 6.39 -3.55 2.74
CA GLY A 488 7.03 -4.86 2.67
C GLY A 488 8.54 -4.76 2.67
N THR A 489 9.18 -5.89 2.49
CA THR A 489 10.63 -6.04 2.45
C THR A 489 11.17 -6.19 1.02
N GLY A 490 12.45 -6.08 0.82
CA GLY A 490 13.13 -6.31 -0.44
C GLY A 490 12.57 -5.45 -1.59
N LEU A 491 12.32 -6.07 -2.74
CA LEU A 491 11.80 -5.39 -3.92
C LEU A 491 10.37 -4.84 -3.77
N SER A 492 9.67 -5.17 -2.67
CA SER A 492 8.32 -4.68 -2.37
C SER A 492 8.31 -3.36 -1.61
N GLY A 493 9.32 -3.10 -0.77
CA GLY A 493 9.38 -1.91 0.08
C GLY A 493 10.51 -0.93 -0.27
N GLY A 494 11.34 -1.27 -1.25
CA GLY A 494 12.54 -0.48 -1.55
C GLY A 494 13.60 -0.57 -0.46
N VAL A 495 14.54 0.37 -0.44
CA VAL A 495 15.71 0.37 0.46
C VAL A 495 15.32 0.46 1.94
N PHE A 496 14.25 1.16 2.24
CA PHE A 496 13.75 1.35 3.61
C PHE A 496 12.50 0.49 3.87
N GLY A 497 12.46 -0.69 3.22
CA GLY A 497 11.31 -1.57 3.24
C GLY A 497 10.91 -2.01 4.64
N GLU A 498 9.71 -1.60 5.02
CA GLU A 498 8.99 -2.04 6.21
C GLU A 498 7.50 -1.87 5.95
N ALA A 499 6.66 -2.32 6.88
CA ALA A 499 5.24 -2.03 6.81
C ALA A 499 4.99 -0.51 6.75
N ASN A 500 4.29 -0.05 5.70
CA ASN A 500 4.03 1.37 5.48
C ASN A 500 2.79 1.82 6.26
N VAL A 501 2.95 2.00 7.57
CA VAL A 501 1.95 2.64 8.41
C VAL A 501 2.03 4.15 8.14
N SER A 502 1.12 4.69 7.32
CA SER A 502 1.28 6.02 6.70
C SER A 502 1.53 7.14 7.72
N PHE A 503 0.82 7.16 8.86
CA PHE A 503 1.04 8.19 9.89
C PHE A 503 2.40 8.07 10.60
N LEU A 504 3.08 6.92 10.54
CA LEU A 504 4.46 6.75 11.02
C LEU A 504 5.47 7.12 9.94
N ARG A 505 5.20 6.71 8.71
CA ARG A 505 6.12 6.92 7.57
C ARG A 505 6.22 8.37 7.14
N THR A 506 5.15 9.14 7.29
CA THR A 506 5.09 10.57 6.93
C THR A 506 5.37 11.51 8.12
N THR A 507 6.07 10.99 9.13
CA THR A 507 6.45 11.74 10.33
C THR A 507 7.85 11.36 10.79
N ARG A 508 8.46 12.25 11.60
CA ARG A 508 9.73 12.02 12.28
C ARG A 508 9.55 12.08 13.80
N LEU A 509 10.28 11.24 14.52
CA LEU A 509 10.27 11.22 15.99
C LEU A 509 11.09 12.39 16.57
N GLN A 510 10.54 13.08 17.57
CA GLN A 510 11.21 14.12 18.34
C GLN A 510 11.12 13.80 19.83
N GLY A 511 12.26 13.76 20.50
CA GLY A 511 12.35 13.68 21.96
C GLY A 511 12.25 15.06 22.60
N ILE A 512 11.48 15.16 23.68
CA ILE A 512 11.34 16.39 24.48
C ILE A 512 11.58 16.02 25.93
N SER A 513 12.44 16.78 26.63
CA SER A 513 12.67 16.66 28.07
C SER A 513 12.32 18.00 28.73
N LEU A 514 11.37 17.98 29.66
CA LEU A 514 10.96 19.14 30.43
C LEU A 514 11.35 18.93 31.91
N ALA A 515 12.21 19.77 32.44
CA ALA A 515 12.49 19.77 33.89
C ALA A 515 11.25 20.23 34.66
N THR A 516 10.83 19.44 35.66
CA THR A 516 9.64 19.71 36.48
C THR A 516 10.00 20.27 37.85
N GLY A 517 11.30 20.42 38.17
CA GLY A 517 11.82 20.88 39.46
C GLY A 517 12.57 22.21 39.38
N THR A 518 12.88 22.78 40.51
CA THR A 518 13.53 24.08 40.71
C THR A 518 15.05 23.97 40.51
N GLY A 519 15.53 23.93 39.25
CA GLY A 519 16.88 24.35 38.89
C GLY A 519 18.08 23.55 39.44
N GLU A 520 17.89 22.37 40.04
CA GLU A 520 19.04 21.52 40.38
C GLU A 520 19.73 20.99 39.13
N PRO A 521 21.07 20.92 39.11
CA PRO A 521 21.82 20.34 37.98
C PRO A 521 21.34 18.92 37.70
N PHE A 522 21.33 18.54 36.41
CA PHE A 522 21.00 17.19 36.02
C PHE A 522 22.06 16.19 36.49
N ASP A 523 21.68 15.29 37.40
CA ASP A 523 22.54 14.19 37.83
C ASP A 523 22.39 13.02 36.86
N HIS A 524 23.38 12.86 35.96
CA HIS A 524 23.39 11.83 34.92
C HIS A 524 23.38 10.42 35.51
N LEU A 525 24.05 10.22 36.67
CA LEU A 525 24.18 8.89 37.27
C LEU A 525 22.90 8.50 38.03
N ALA A 526 22.28 9.47 38.72
CA ALA A 526 20.98 9.26 39.33
C ALA A 526 19.90 8.94 38.29
N ALA A 527 19.92 9.64 37.17
CA ALA A 527 19.04 9.37 36.04
C ALA A 527 19.25 7.98 35.43
N ALA A 528 20.46 7.46 35.48
CA ALA A 528 20.79 6.09 35.08
C ALA A 528 20.51 5.02 36.14
N GLY A 529 19.90 5.40 37.29
CA GLY A 529 19.58 4.48 38.39
C GLY A 529 20.78 4.09 39.27
N MET A 530 21.92 4.79 39.18
CA MET A 530 23.10 4.50 39.98
C MET A 530 22.87 5.01 41.42
N PRO A 531 23.02 4.16 42.47
CA PRO A 531 22.83 4.57 43.84
C PRO A 531 23.86 5.61 44.25
N PRO A 532 23.58 6.52 45.20
CA PRO A 532 24.46 7.60 45.63
C PRO A 532 25.86 7.13 46.05
N GLU A 533 25.92 5.99 46.70
CA GLU A 533 27.17 5.42 47.25
C GLU A 533 28.12 4.87 46.17
N ALA A 534 27.59 4.55 45.00
CA ALA A 534 28.35 4.04 43.83
C ALA A 534 28.73 5.16 42.85
N ARG A 535 28.37 6.41 43.14
CA ARG A 535 28.65 7.51 42.21
C ARG A 535 30.09 8.00 42.34
N PRO A 536 30.83 8.16 41.26
CA PRO A 536 32.11 8.83 41.31
C PRO A 536 31.93 10.28 41.77
N ALA A 537 32.90 10.80 42.54
CA ALA A 537 32.89 12.20 42.96
C ALA A 537 32.67 13.13 41.73
N PRO A 538 31.91 14.24 41.87
CA PRO A 538 31.70 15.16 40.78
C PRO A 538 33.05 15.62 40.24
N SER A 539 33.37 15.27 39.02
CA SER A 539 34.59 15.75 38.37
C SER A 539 34.50 17.27 38.27
N THR A 540 35.56 17.94 38.70
CA THR A 540 35.76 19.37 38.45
C THR A 540 35.41 19.68 36.99
N ARG A 541 34.60 20.75 36.79
CA ARG A 541 34.11 21.20 35.48
C ARG A 541 35.17 21.03 34.41
N ILE A 542 34.83 20.27 33.37
CA ILE A 542 35.61 20.27 32.13
C ILE A 542 35.47 21.68 31.56
N PRO A 543 36.57 22.48 31.45
CA PRO A 543 36.44 23.79 30.84
C PRO A 543 36.02 23.62 29.37
N LEU A 544 34.93 24.24 28.97
CA LEU A 544 34.55 24.30 27.57
C LEU A 544 35.68 24.98 26.78
N PRO A 545 36.17 24.42 25.65
CA PRO A 545 37.18 25.07 24.83
C PRO A 545 36.65 26.43 24.38
N GLY A 546 37.27 27.50 24.79
CA GLY A 546 36.97 28.88 24.38
C GLY A 546 36.78 29.92 25.48
N GLN A 547 36.79 29.56 26.78
CA GLN A 547 36.79 30.55 27.87
C GLN A 547 38.19 30.69 28.51
N SER A 548 39.17 31.19 27.77
CA SER A 548 40.35 31.76 28.35
C SER A 548 40.09 33.21 28.74
N GLY A 549 39.72 33.41 30.00
CA GLY A 549 39.59 34.73 30.59
C GLY A 549 40.91 35.44 30.60
N THR A 550 41.08 36.46 29.81
CA THR A 550 42.15 37.46 29.95
C THR A 550 41.84 38.34 31.14
N ASN A 551 42.33 37.95 32.34
CA ASN A 551 42.49 38.87 33.45
C ASN A 551 43.73 39.73 33.16
N ARG A 552 43.56 40.90 32.54
CA ARG A 552 44.55 41.96 32.59
C ARG A 552 44.29 42.76 33.86
N LYS A 553 45.18 42.57 34.87
CA LYS A 553 45.34 43.54 35.94
C LYS A 553 45.86 44.85 35.33
N ALA A 554 45.13 45.90 35.60
CA ALA A 554 45.65 47.24 35.49
C ALA A 554 46.44 47.53 36.76
N ASP A 555 47.73 47.71 36.63
CA ASP A 555 48.56 48.40 37.61
C ASP A 555 49.00 49.77 37.03
N THR A 556 48.68 50.79 37.88
CA THR A 556 49.14 52.18 37.90
C THR A 556 48.78 53.06 36.75
#